data_bd15e9f1afeb79cf6963dd84dbb8fd56
#
_entry.id   bd15e9f1afeb79cf6963dd84dbb8fd56
#
_cell.length_a   1.000
_cell.length_b   1.000
_cell.length_c   1.000
_cell.angle_alpha   90.00
_cell.angle_beta   90.00
_cell.angle_gamma   90.00
#
_symmetry.space_group_name_H-M   'P 1'
#
loop_
_entity.id
_entity.type
_entity.pdbx_description
1 polymer ?
#
loop_
_entity_poly.entity_id
_entity_poly.type
_entity_poly.pdbx_seq_one_letter_code
_entity_poly.pdbx_strand_id
1 'polypeptide(L)'
;MEQDNQIVYDVAVIGAGPAGAIFVKELAEARPDLKIALIDGQSPDSAKPCGGLLAPDAQKILAKFDLVLPKSILEDPQIFAVQTIDVDQKLVRYYQRHYLNMDRYAFDRWLISLAPPHVKVIRGRCLDIKGEDDIHCVTIKTADGKIDLKAKALVGADGAGSIVRRTFFTPMRIQYVAIQQWFENKGQKLPYYSCIFDSKTSDSCSWTIHKGNYVIFGGAFDKQGCREAFDKQRERLEGFLSNSFGEAVKTEACLVSSPRGFKDYRTGKDNVFLLGEAAGFISASSFEGLSSAMLSGKLLADSFIEGKAYKDIQKSYRKKTRSLRAKLRTKSIKRAFLCTPFTRKIIMKSGIQSIKPYTKK
;
A
#
# COMPACT_ATOMS: atom_id res chain seq x y z
N MET A 1 -27.69 -18.88 -12.17
CA MET A 1 -26.21 -18.91 -11.95
C MET A 1 -25.43 -19.48 -13.15
N GLU A 2 -26.06 -20.05 -14.16
CA GLU A 2 -25.38 -20.61 -15.35
C GLU A 2 -24.99 -19.59 -16.42
N GLN A 3 -25.50 -18.34 -16.38
CA GLN A 3 -25.22 -17.35 -17.44
C GLN A 3 -23.84 -16.65 -17.31
N ASP A 4 -23.19 -16.61 -16.13
CA ASP A 4 -21.89 -15.94 -15.95
C ASP A 4 -20.70 -16.79 -16.47
N ASN A 5 -20.87 -18.10 -16.68
CA ASN A 5 -19.80 -18.97 -17.20
C ASN A 5 -19.51 -18.82 -18.71
N GLN A 6 -20.36 -18.09 -19.46
CA GLN A 6 -20.18 -17.86 -20.90
C GLN A 6 -19.56 -16.50 -21.23
N ILE A 7 -19.49 -15.57 -20.27
CA ILE A 7 -18.95 -14.23 -20.51
C ILE A 7 -17.42 -14.27 -20.43
N VAL A 8 -16.78 -13.91 -21.54
CA VAL A 8 -15.33 -13.63 -21.55
C VAL A 8 -15.14 -12.12 -21.38
N TYR A 9 -14.48 -11.72 -20.30
CA TYR A 9 -14.11 -10.33 -20.05
C TYR A 9 -12.89 -9.94 -20.90
N ASP A 10 -12.80 -8.69 -21.31
CA ASP A 10 -11.60 -8.20 -21.98
C ASP A 10 -10.47 -8.05 -20.96
N VAL A 11 -10.78 -7.61 -19.72
CA VAL A 11 -9.81 -7.46 -18.63
C VAL A 11 -10.41 -7.93 -17.31
N ALA A 12 -9.68 -8.79 -16.60
CA ALA A 12 -9.94 -9.10 -15.19
C ALA A 12 -8.87 -8.47 -14.28
N VAL A 13 -9.30 -7.72 -13.27
CA VAL A 13 -8.42 -7.04 -12.31
C VAL A 13 -8.55 -7.72 -10.95
N ILE A 14 -7.46 -8.32 -10.48
CA ILE A 14 -7.42 -8.98 -9.20
C ILE A 14 -6.92 -8.00 -8.15
N GLY A 15 -7.83 -7.53 -7.29
CA GLY A 15 -7.55 -6.57 -6.22
C GLY A 15 -8.11 -5.17 -6.51
N ALA A 16 -9.02 -4.72 -5.65
CA ALA A 16 -9.73 -3.45 -5.73
C ALA A 16 -9.14 -2.37 -4.79
N GLY A 17 -7.87 -2.49 -4.40
CA GLY A 17 -7.15 -1.42 -3.73
C GLY A 17 -6.87 -0.24 -4.67
N PRO A 18 -6.16 0.82 -4.21
CA PRO A 18 -5.96 2.05 -4.97
C PRO A 18 -5.38 1.89 -6.38
N ALA A 19 -4.58 0.85 -6.62
CA ALA A 19 -4.02 0.57 -7.95
C ALA A 19 -5.08 0.05 -8.92
N GLY A 20 -5.84 -0.97 -8.51
CA GLY A 20 -6.88 -1.58 -9.34
C GLY A 20 -8.07 -0.65 -9.55
N ALA A 21 -8.50 0.07 -8.50
CA ALA A 21 -9.62 1.00 -8.59
C ALA A 21 -9.34 2.15 -9.59
N ILE A 22 -8.16 2.78 -9.50
CA ILE A 22 -7.76 3.85 -10.44
C ILE A 22 -7.59 3.29 -11.87
N PHE A 23 -6.98 2.11 -12.02
CA PHE A 23 -6.86 1.50 -13.35
C PHE A 23 -8.22 1.28 -14.00
N VAL A 24 -9.16 0.71 -13.25
CA VAL A 24 -10.50 0.40 -13.75
C VAL A 24 -11.27 1.68 -14.08
N LYS A 25 -11.25 2.69 -13.17
CA LYS A 25 -11.86 3.99 -13.42
C LYS A 25 -11.39 4.58 -14.74
N GLU A 26 -10.08 4.77 -14.88
CA GLU A 26 -9.48 5.45 -16.04
C GLU A 26 -9.69 4.67 -17.35
N LEU A 27 -9.58 3.34 -17.30
CA LEU A 27 -9.77 2.51 -18.50
C LEU A 27 -11.23 2.45 -18.92
N ALA A 28 -12.15 2.23 -17.98
CA ALA A 28 -13.57 2.10 -18.30
C ALA A 28 -14.20 3.42 -18.76
N GLU A 29 -13.76 4.57 -18.23
CA GLU A 29 -14.19 5.89 -18.73
C GLU A 29 -13.76 6.13 -20.18
N ALA A 30 -12.52 5.76 -20.51
CA ALA A 30 -11.98 5.98 -21.85
C ALA A 30 -12.39 4.90 -22.87
N ARG A 31 -12.72 3.71 -22.41
CA ARG A 31 -13.06 2.53 -23.25
C ARG A 31 -14.31 1.83 -22.70
N PRO A 32 -15.49 2.48 -22.84
CA PRO A 32 -16.75 1.91 -22.36
C PRO A 32 -17.19 0.65 -23.13
N ASP A 33 -16.55 0.36 -24.25
CA ASP A 33 -16.71 -0.87 -25.06
C ASP A 33 -16.12 -2.11 -24.41
N LEU A 34 -15.17 -1.97 -23.48
CA LEU A 34 -14.49 -3.10 -22.83
C LEU A 34 -15.33 -3.68 -21.69
N LYS A 35 -15.42 -5.00 -21.66
CA LYS A 35 -15.97 -5.75 -20.52
C LYS A 35 -14.89 -5.91 -19.45
N ILE A 36 -15.03 -5.18 -18.35
CA ILE A 36 -14.05 -5.17 -17.27
C ILE A 36 -14.66 -5.79 -16.01
N ALA A 37 -13.94 -6.75 -15.39
CA ALA A 37 -14.25 -7.29 -14.07
C ALA A 37 -13.22 -6.85 -13.06
N LEU A 38 -13.68 -6.34 -11.91
CA LEU A 38 -12.85 -5.96 -10.75
C LEU A 38 -13.15 -6.89 -9.58
N ILE A 39 -12.17 -7.67 -9.17
CA ILE A 39 -12.30 -8.64 -8.06
C ILE A 39 -11.86 -7.96 -6.76
N ASP A 40 -12.81 -7.80 -5.84
CA ASP A 40 -12.64 -7.15 -4.55
C ASP A 40 -12.67 -8.16 -3.40
N GLY A 41 -11.49 -8.51 -2.90
CA GLY A 41 -11.31 -9.45 -1.81
C GLY A 41 -11.35 -8.82 -0.41
N GLN A 42 -11.66 -7.51 -0.29
CA GLN A 42 -11.70 -6.83 1.01
C GLN A 42 -13.12 -6.84 1.60
N SER A 43 -13.18 -7.00 2.93
CA SER A 43 -14.34 -6.72 3.75
C SER A 43 -13.94 -5.78 4.90
N PRO A 44 -14.90 -5.20 5.67
CA PRO A 44 -14.55 -4.40 6.84
C PRO A 44 -13.62 -5.12 7.82
N ASP A 45 -13.84 -6.41 8.02
CA ASP A 45 -13.07 -7.25 8.96
C ASP A 45 -11.71 -7.71 8.38
N SER A 46 -11.55 -7.66 7.06
CA SER A 46 -10.35 -8.07 6.34
C SER A 46 -9.69 -6.94 5.55
N ALA A 47 -9.96 -5.70 5.92
CA ALA A 47 -9.30 -4.53 5.33
C ALA A 47 -7.78 -4.61 5.53
N LYS A 48 -7.02 -4.16 4.53
CA LYS A 48 -5.55 -4.17 4.63
C LYS A 48 -5.09 -3.28 5.78
N PRO A 49 -4.37 -3.81 6.79
CA PRO A 49 -3.78 -3.02 7.86
C PRO A 49 -2.93 -1.88 7.31
N CYS A 50 -3.18 -0.68 7.79
CA CYS A 50 -2.48 0.52 7.34
C CYS A 50 -2.62 1.62 8.41
N GLY A 51 -1.59 2.42 8.61
CA GLY A 51 -1.68 3.60 9.47
C GLY A 51 -2.65 4.69 8.98
N GLY A 52 -3.15 4.57 7.75
CA GLY A 52 -4.14 5.51 7.19
C GLY A 52 -3.61 6.93 7.01
N LEU A 53 -2.33 7.07 6.66
CA LEU A 53 -1.70 8.37 6.40
C LEU A 53 -1.51 8.58 4.89
N LEU A 54 -2.16 9.60 4.34
CA LEU A 54 -2.00 10.00 2.95
C LEU A 54 -0.84 11.01 2.83
N ALA A 55 0.30 10.52 2.40
CA ALA A 55 1.53 11.30 2.25
C ALA A 55 1.40 12.39 1.16
N PRO A 56 2.23 13.47 1.20
CA PRO A 56 2.22 14.55 0.19
C PRO A 56 2.32 14.05 -1.25
N ASP A 57 3.10 12.99 -1.49
CA ASP A 57 3.19 12.35 -2.82
C ASP A 57 1.83 11.81 -3.30
N ALA A 58 1.01 11.26 -2.40
CA ALA A 58 -0.30 10.71 -2.74
C ALA A 58 -1.35 11.83 -2.87
N GLN A 59 -1.29 12.87 -2.04
CA GLN A 59 -2.11 14.09 -2.18
C GLN A 59 -1.88 14.73 -3.55
N LYS A 60 -0.61 14.84 -3.98
CA LYS A 60 -0.26 15.36 -5.31
C LYS A 60 -0.85 14.50 -6.45
N ILE A 61 -0.96 13.17 -6.26
CA ILE A 61 -1.56 12.29 -7.28
C ILE A 61 -3.07 12.52 -7.35
N LEU A 62 -3.77 12.65 -6.22
CA LEU A 62 -5.20 12.97 -6.22
C LEU A 62 -5.47 14.30 -6.95
N ALA A 63 -4.69 15.33 -6.64
CA ALA A 63 -4.81 16.62 -7.32
C ALA A 63 -4.54 16.54 -8.83
N LYS A 64 -3.59 15.70 -9.27
CA LYS A 64 -3.31 15.48 -10.70
C LYS A 64 -4.42 14.71 -11.42
N PHE A 65 -5.20 13.94 -10.70
CA PHE A 65 -6.33 13.17 -11.23
C PHE A 65 -7.65 13.91 -11.07
N ASP A 66 -7.60 15.16 -10.60
CA ASP A 66 -8.77 15.99 -10.30
C ASP A 66 -9.77 15.31 -9.34
N LEU A 67 -9.22 14.58 -8.37
CA LEU A 67 -10.00 13.85 -7.38
C LEU A 67 -10.11 14.63 -6.07
N VAL A 68 -11.32 14.98 -5.71
CA VAL A 68 -11.67 15.68 -4.45
C VAL A 68 -11.95 14.64 -3.37
N LEU A 69 -11.09 14.59 -2.35
CA LEU A 69 -11.23 13.66 -1.23
C LEU A 69 -12.43 14.03 -0.35
N PRO A 70 -13.42 13.14 -0.15
CA PRO A 70 -14.57 13.41 0.71
C PRO A 70 -14.17 13.60 2.18
N LYS A 71 -14.79 14.55 2.87
CA LYS A 71 -14.56 14.80 4.30
C LYS A 71 -14.80 13.55 5.16
N SER A 72 -15.78 12.72 4.80
CA SER A 72 -16.14 11.49 5.52
C SER A 72 -15.03 10.44 5.58
N ILE A 73 -13.97 10.58 4.78
CA ILE A 73 -12.82 9.69 4.78
C ILE A 73 -11.77 10.15 5.81
N LEU A 74 -11.79 11.43 6.20
CA LEU A 74 -10.79 12.00 7.09
C LEU A 74 -11.00 11.56 8.53
N GLU A 75 -9.88 11.34 9.21
CA GLU A 75 -9.78 10.99 10.62
C GLU A 75 -9.07 12.09 11.42
N ASP A 76 -9.35 12.17 12.70
CA ASP A 76 -8.77 13.15 13.61
C ASP A 76 -7.67 12.49 14.48
N PRO A 77 -6.56 13.19 14.78
CA PRO A 77 -6.15 14.53 14.33
C PRO A 77 -5.46 14.51 12.96
N GLN A 78 -5.43 15.65 12.27
CA GLN A 78 -4.59 15.82 11.10
C GLN A 78 -3.11 15.96 11.52
N ILE A 79 -2.20 15.51 10.65
CA ILE A 79 -0.78 15.37 10.96
C ILE A 79 0.03 16.44 10.23
N PHE A 80 0.72 17.30 10.99
CA PHE A 80 1.50 18.41 10.45
C PHE A 80 3.01 18.20 10.53
N ALA A 81 3.46 17.26 11.34
CA ALA A 81 4.87 16.98 11.54
C ALA A 81 5.13 15.48 11.74
N VAL A 82 6.38 15.10 11.59
CA VAL A 82 6.89 13.76 11.92
C VAL A 82 7.87 13.89 13.09
N GLN A 83 7.64 13.08 14.11
CA GLN A 83 8.61 12.83 15.18
C GLN A 83 9.43 11.60 14.78
N THR A 84 10.73 11.75 14.58
CA THR A 84 11.62 10.60 14.40
C THR A 84 12.24 10.25 15.76
N ILE A 85 12.09 8.98 16.16
CA ILE A 85 12.66 8.44 17.41
C ILE A 85 13.70 7.37 17.02
N ASP A 86 14.90 7.49 17.54
CA ASP A 86 15.92 6.44 17.55
C ASP A 86 16.06 5.93 18.99
N VAL A 87 15.50 4.76 19.26
CA VAL A 87 15.48 4.19 20.62
C VAL A 87 16.90 3.83 21.09
N ASP A 88 17.73 3.29 20.17
CA ASP A 88 19.10 2.88 20.52
C ASP A 88 20.02 4.07 20.83
N GLN A 89 19.88 5.16 20.07
CA GLN A 89 20.71 6.36 20.24
C GLN A 89 20.11 7.38 21.21
N LYS A 90 18.90 7.14 21.73
CA LYS A 90 18.13 8.06 22.58
C LYS A 90 17.98 9.44 21.93
N LEU A 91 17.70 9.48 20.63
CA LEU A 91 17.54 10.71 19.87
C LEU A 91 16.09 10.89 19.43
N VAL A 92 15.61 12.12 19.57
CA VAL A 92 14.29 12.55 19.06
C VAL A 92 14.48 13.76 18.16
N ARG A 93 13.79 13.78 17.03
CA ARG A 93 13.83 14.86 16.08
C ARG A 93 12.45 15.08 15.47
N TYR A 94 12.11 16.34 15.23
CA TYR A 94 10.87 16.71 14.54
C TYR A 94 11.20 17.39 13.22
N TYR A 95 10.36 17.13 12.18
CA TYR A 95 10.43 17.86 10.93
C TYR A 95 9.01 18.03 10.35
N GLN A 96 8.82 19.13 9.62
CA GLN A 96 7.52 19.42 9.02
C GLN A 96 7.25 18.50 7.83
N ARG A 97 6.11 17.83 7.87
CA ARG A 97 5.57 17.07 6.75
C ARG A 97 4.09 16.81 6.97
N HIS A 98 3.28 17.21 6.02
CA HIS A 98 1.83 17.08 6.12
C HIS A 98 1.37 15.70 5.69
N TYR A 99 0.52 15.09 6.50
CA TYR A 99 -0.22 13.88 6.15
C TYR A 99 -1.70 14.11 6.41
N LEU A 100 -2.54 13.74 5.45
CA LEU A 100 -3.96 13.60 5.75
C LEU A 100 -4.18 12.27 6.46
N ASN A 101 -4.68 12.35 7.68
CA ASN A 101 -5.10 11.19 8.45
C ASN A 101 -6.48 10.76 7.97
N MET A 102 -6.66 9.49 7.63
CA MET A 102 -7.85 8.98 6.97
C MET A 102 -8.16 7.54 7.35
N ASP A 103 -9.43 7.17 7.25
CA ASP A 103 -9.86 5.78 7.23
C ASP A 103 -9.45 5.14 5.90
N ARG A 104 -8.59 4.13 5.99
CA ARG A 104 -8.06 3.44 4.82
C ARG A 104 -9.11 2.60 4.10
N TYR A 105 -10.04 1.97 4.83
CA TYR A 105 -11.09 1.19 4.22
C TYR A 105 -12.08 2.10 3.48
N ALA A 106 -12.52 3.19 4.11
CA ALA A 106 -13.37 4.19 3.49
C ALA A 106 -12.72 4.81 2.24
N PHE A 107 -11.41 5.07 2.29
CA PHE A 107 -10.66 5.55 1.12
C PHE A 107 -10.68 4.55 -0.05
N ASP A 108 -10.43 3.27 0.22
CA ASP A 108 -10.46 2.24 -0.82
C ASP A 108 -11.88 2.09 -1.40
N ARG A 109 -12.94 2.13 -0.55
CA ARG A 109 -14.35 2.11 -1.00
C ARG A 109 -14.70 3.31 -1.88
N TRP A 110 -14.28 4.49 -1.48
CA TRP A 110 -14.46 5.68 -2.30
C TRP A 110 -13.80 5.56 -3.68
N LEU A 111 -12.56 5.09 -3.76
CA LEU A 111 -11.91 4.91 -5.05
C LEU A 111 -12.66 3.90 -5.96
N ILE A 112 -13.21 2.83 -5.38
CA ILE A 112 -14.01 1.85 -6.13
C ILE A 112 -15.33 2.48 -6.63
N SER A 113 -15.95 3.35 -5.82
CA SER A 113 -17.20 4.01 -6.22
C SER A 113 -17.05 4.98 -7.40
N LEU A 114 -15.81 5.35 -7.75
CA LEU A 114 -15.52 6.15 -8.94
C LEU A 114 -15.53 5.34 -10.25
N ALA A 115 -15.59 4.01 -10.17
CA ALA A 115 -15.66 3.18 -11.36
C ALA A 115 -17.02 3.34 -12.06
N PRO A 116 -17.05 3.44 -13.41
CA PRO A 116 -18.31 3.52 -14.16
C PRO A 116 -19.25 2.32 -13.90
N PRO A 117 -20.58 2.50 -13.96
CA PRO A 117 -21.55 1.47 -13.59
C PRO A 117 -21.51 0.19 -14.42
N HIS A 118 -20.97 0.22 -15.64
CA HIS A 118 -20.84 -0.95 -16.51
C HIS A 118 -19.70 -1.89 -16.10
N VAL A 119 -18.83 -1.46 -15.16
CA VAL A 119 -17.78 -2.32 -14.60
C VAL A 119 -18.40 -3.37 -13.67
N LYS A 120 -18.11 -4.64 -13.89
CA LYS A 120 -18.55 -5.72 -13.02
C LYS A 120 -17.64 -5.78 -11.79
N VAL A 121 -18.09 -5.30 -10.66
CA VAL A 121 -17.40 -5.48 -9.38
C VAL A 121 -17.86 -6.78 -8.74
N ILE A 122 -16.93 -7.70 -8.48
CA ILE A 122 -17.18 -9.02 -7.87
C ILE A 122 -16.55 -9.03 -6.48
N ARG A 123 -17.39 -9.13 -5.44
CA ARG A 123 -16.91 -9.31 -4.07
C ARG A 123 -16.50 -10.77 -3.86
N GLY A 124 -15.20 -10.98 -3.69
CA GLY A 124 -14.67 -12.32 -3.51
C GLY A 124 -13.15 -12.36 -3.59
N ARG A 125 -12.58 -13.45 -3.14
CA ARG A 125 -11.14 -13.68 -3.12
C ARG A 125 -10.74 -14.61 -4.26
N CYS A 126 -9.78 -14.18 -5.07
CA CYS A 126 -9.13 -15.04 -6.06
C CYS A 126 -8.39 -16.18 -5.35
N LEU A 127 -8.71 -17.41 -5.70
CA LEU A 127 -8.12 -18.63 -5.15
C LEU A 127 -7.08 -19.24 -6.08
N ASP A 128 -7.36 -19.26 -7.40
CA ASP A 128 -6.53 -19.89 -8.40
C ASP A 128 -6.64 -19.17 -9.74
N ILE A 129 -5.61 -19.30 -10.57
CA ILE A 129 -5.57 -18.73 -11.92
C ILE A 129 -4.91 -19.75 -12.84
N LYS A 130 -5.63 -20.12 -13.91
CA LYS A 130 -5.13 -20.98 -14.98
C LYS A 130 -5.16 -20.22 -16.30
N GLY A 131 -4.15 -20.40 -17.13
CA GLY A 131 -4.11 -19.87 -18.49
C GLY A 131 -4.30 -21.01 -19.48
N GLU A 132 -5.24 -20.84 -20.42
CA GLU A 132 -5.48 -21.76 -21.54
C GLU A 132 -5.76 -20.90 -22.80
N ASP A 133 -5.03 -21.14 -23.87
CA ASP A 133 -5.26 -20.55 -25.20
C ASP A 133 -5.48 -19.01 -25.18
N ASP A 134 -4.52 -18.28 -24.58
CA ASP A 134 -4.58 -16.81 -24.43
C ASP A 134 -5.73 -16.27 -23.55
N ILE A 135 -6.48 -17.15 -22.90
CA ILE A 135 -7.55 -16.83 -21.94
C ILE A 135 -7.15 -17.28 -20.55
N HIS A 136 -7.41 -16.41 -19.55
CA HIS A 136 -7.20 -16.73 -18.14
C HIS A 136 -8.53 -17.12 -17.50
N CYS A 137 -8.55 -18.28 -16.84
CA CYS A 137 -9.64 -18.72 -15.98
C CYS A 137 -9.29 -18.40 -14.53
N VAL A 138 -10.08 -17.57 -13.88
CA VAL A 138 -9.89 -17.09 -12.51
C VAL A 138 -10.94 -17.68 -11.61
N THR A 139 -10.56 -18.53 -10.65
CA THR A 139 -11.46 -19.08 -9.63
C THR A 139 -11.57 -18.12 -8.45
N ILE A 140 -12.78 -17.67 -8.15
CA ILE A 140 -13.09 -16.68 -7.11
C ILE A 140 -13.99 -17.31 -6.06
N LYS A 141 -13.62 -17.18 -4.78
CA LYS A 141 -14.49 -17.52 -3.64
C LYS A 141 -15.30 -16.28 -3.26
N THR A 142 -16.60 -16.36 -3.45
CA THR A 142 -17.60 -15.36 -3.03
C THR A 142 -18.30 -15.82 -1.74
N ALA A 143 -19.25 -15.04 -1.24
CA ALA A 143 -20.11 -15.43 -0.13
C ALA A 143 -21.01 -16.63 -0.51
N ASP A 144 -21.44 -16.70 -1.77
CA ASP A 144 -22.39 -17.69 -2.28
C ASP A 144 -21.70 -18.97 -2.81
N GLY A 145 -20.38 -19.04 -2.77
CA GLY A 145 -19.61 -20.18 -3.24
C GLY A 145 -18.45 -19.82 -4.17
N LYS A 146 -18.00 -20.78 -4.98
CA LYS A 146 -16.94 -20.56 -5.97
C LYS A 146 -17.56 -20.28 -7.33
N ILE A 147 -16.99 -19.31 -8.02
CA ILE A 147 -17.29 -19.00 -9.42
C ILE A 147 -16.00 -18.96 -10.24
N ASP A 148 -16.09 -19.29 -11.53
CA ASP A 148 -15.01 -19.15 -12.48
C ASP A 148 -15.31 -18.01 -13.45
N LEU A 149 -14.31 -17.17 -13.70
CA LEU A 149 -14.37 -16.02 -14.60
C LEU A 149 -13.29 -16.16 -15.66
N LYS A 150 -13.66 -15.95 -16.93
CA LYS A 150 -12.73 -15.97 -18.07
C LYS A 150 -12.38 -14.57 -18.53
N ALA A 151 -11.11 -14.30 -18.79
CA ALA A 151 -10.64 -13.00 -19.27
C ALA A 151 -9.48 -13.13 -20.26
N LYS A 152 -9.44 -12.22 -21.27
CA LYS A 152 -8.37 -12.12 -22.28
C LYS A 152 -7.09 -11.52 -21.70
N ALA A 153 -7.21 -10.57 -20.77
CA ALA A 153 -6.08 -9.96 -20.09
C ALA A 153 -6.27 -10.03 -18.57
N LEU A 154 -5.18 -10.19 -17.85
CA LEU A 154 -5.16 -10.27 -16.40
C LEU A 154 -4.32 -9.15 -15.81
N VAL A 155 -4.84 -8.45 -14.79
CA VAL A 155 -4.16 -7.38 -14.07
C VAL A 155 -4.09 -7.73 -12.59
N GLY A 156 -2.88 -7.99 -12.08
CA GLY A 156 -2.63 -8.19 -10.64
C GLY A 156 -2.45 -6.86 -9.93
N ALA A 157 -3.41 -6.49 -9.09
CA ALA A 157 -3.41 -5.34 -8.18
C ALA A 157 -3.59 -5.78 -6.71
N ASP A 158 -3.28 -7.03 -6.43
CA ASP A 158 -3.57 -7.80 -5.22
C ASP A 158 -2.47 -7.73 -4.13
N GLY A 159 -1.64 -6.70 -4.20
CA GLY A 159 -0.72 -6.29 -3.13
C GLY A 159 0.48 -7.21 -2.91
N ALA A 160 1.02 -7.21 -1.68
CA ALA A 160 2.25 -7.94 -1.32
C ALA A 160 2.12 -9.46 -1.48
N GLY A 161 0.94 -10.00 -1.22
CA GLY A 161 0.62 -11.42 -1.35
C GLY A 161 0.15 -11.84 -2.73
N SER A 162 0.40 -11.04 -3.76
CA SER A 162 -0.15 -11.23 -5.10
C SER A 162 -0.11 -12.66 -5.62
N ILE A 163 -1.29 -13.23 -5.88
CA ILE A 163 -1.43 -14.53 -6.53
C ILE A 163 -1.00 -14.43 -8.00
N VAL A 164 -1.38 -13.33 -8.68
CA VAL A 164 -1.00 -13.10 -10.08
C VAL A 164 0.52 -13.08 -10.24
N ARG A 165 1.22 -12.37 -9.33
CA ARG A 165 2.69 -12.35 -9.36
C ARG A 165 3.28 -13.73 -9.12
N ARG A 166 2.79 -14.48 -8.15
CA ARG A 166 3.33 -15.81 -7.84
C ARG A 166 3.08 -16.83 -8.95
N THR A 167 2.00 -16.69 -9.68
CA THR A 167 1.65 -17.61 -10.78
C THR A 167 2.49 -17.34 -12.03
N PHE A 168 2.67 -16.07 -12.42
CA PHE A 168 3.26 -15.73 -13.72
C PHE A 168 4.66 -15.12 -13.65
N PHE A 169 5.13 -14.72 -12.46
CA PHE A 169 6.41 -14.02 -12.30
C PHE A 169 7.19 -14.54 -11.09
N THR A 170 8.44 -14.11 -10.98
CA THR A 170 9.23 -14.34 -9.79
C THR A 170 8.60 -13.66 -8.58
N PRO A 171 8.36 -14.35 -7.46
CA PRO A 171 7.87 -13.77 -6.23
C PRO A 171 8.75 -12.62 -5.73
N MET A 172 8.18 -11.76 -4.88
CA MET A 172 8.96 -10.71 -4.20
C MET A 172 9.96 -11.34 -3.23
N ARG A 173 11.24 -10.99 -3.36
CA ARG A 173 12.32 -11.60 -2.58
C ARG A 173 12.32 -11.18 -1.12
N ILE A 174 12.08 -9.90 -0.85
CA ILE A 174 12.13 -9.33 0.50
C ILE A 174 10.77 -8.80 0.86
N GLN A 175 10.20 -9.38 1.88
CA GLN A 175 8.93 -9.00 2.49
C GLN A 175 9.08 -9.05 4.00
N TYR A 176 8.34 -8.17 4.66
CA TYR A 176 8.17 -8.12 6.10
C TYR A 176 6.74 -8.48 6.47
N VAL A 177 6.52 -8.77 7.74
CA VAL A 177 5.20 -8.74 8.36
C VAL A 177 5.06 -7.37 9.02
N ALA A 178 4.11 -6.59 8.55
CA ALA A 178 3.68 -5.39 9.24
C ALA A 178 2.64 -5.80 10.30
N ILE A 179 2.91 -5.50 11.56
CA ILE A 179 2.01 -5.74 12.69
C ILE A 179 1.63 -4.40 13.26
N GLN A 180 0.36 -4.20 13.59
CA GLN A 180 -0.09 -3.03 14.34
C GLN A 180 -1.14 -3.39 15.38
N GLN A 181 -1.12 -2.67 16.48
CA GLN A 181 -2.07 -2.74 17.57
C GLN A 181 -2.73 -1.38 17.79
N TRP A 182 -4.00 -1.41 18.17
CA TRP A 182 -4.80 -0.24 18.49
C TRP A 182 -5.01 -0.20 19.99
N PHE A 183 -4.80 0.95 20.59
CA PHE A 183 -4.94 1.19 22.02
C PHE A 183 -5.88 2.36 22.25
N GLU A 184 -6.69 2.33 23.30
CA GLU A 184 -7.49 3.48 23.70
C GLU A 184 -6.59 4.67 24.04
N ASN A 185 -6.88 5.81 23.46
CA ASN A 185 -6.16 7.04 23.76
C ASN A 185 -6.92 7.85 24.81
N LYS A 186 -6.44 7.79 26.06
CA LYS A 186 -6.96 8.59 27.18
C LYS A 186 -6.22 9.94 27.34
N GLY A 187 -5.21 10.17 26.50
CA GLY A 187 -4.35 11.35 26.57
C GLY A 187 -4.64 12.39 25.49
N GLN A 188 -3.72 13.36 25.39
CA GLN A 188 -3.78 14.40 24.38
C GLN A 188 -3.50 13.85 22.99
N LYS A 189 -4.29 14.23 21.99
CA LYS A 189 -4.01 13.98 20.59
C LYS A 189 -2.82 14.84 20.13
N LEU A 190 -1.88 14.23 19.40
CA LEU A 190 -0.65 14.88 18.95
C LEU A 190 -0.75 15.22 17.44
N PRO A 191 -0.24 16.38 17.01
CA PRO A 191 -0.27 16.81 15.59
C PRO A 191 0.84 16.18 14.76
N TYR A 192 1.46 15.13 15.23
CA TYR A 192 2.50 14.38 14.54
C TYR A 192 2.31 12.88 14.72
N TYR A 193 2.81 12.10 13.77
CA TYR A 193 3.04 10.69 13.96
C TYR A 193 4.52 10.45 14.28
N SER A 194 4.82 9.37 14.99
CA SER A 194 6.21 8.99 15.27
C SER A 194 6.70 7.96 14.25
N CYS A 195 7.87 8.20 13.66
CA CYS A 195 8.63 7.22 12.89
C CYS A 195 9.77 6.71 13.78
N ILE A 196 9.74 5.43 14.14
CA ILE A 196 10.56 4.83 15.19
C ILE A 196 11.56 3.88 14.56
N PHE A 197 12.81 3.97 15.03
CA PHE A 197 13.89 3.06 14.68
C PHE A 197 14.43 2.40 15.95
N ASP A 198 14.51 1.07 15.92
CA ASP A 198 15.10 0.25 16.98
C ASP A 198 15.79 -0.96 16.32
N SER A 199 17.10 -0.87 16.13
CA SER A 199 17.89 -1.88 15.43
C SER A 199 17.98 -3.22 16.15
N LYS A 200 17.60 -3.26 17.45
CA LYS A 200 17.56 -4.50 18.22
C LYS A 200 16.34 -5.37 17.94
N THR A 201 15.34 -4.79 17.27
CA THR A 201 14.05 -5.48 17.00
C THR A 201 13.70 -5.53 15.52
N SER A 202 14.10 -4.51 14.74
CA SER A 202 13.87 -4.48 13.29
C SER A 202 14.93 -3.68 12.55
N ASP A 203 15.26 -4.12 11.34
CA ASP A 203 16.04 -3.36 10.36
C ASP A 203 15.18 -2.38 9.56
N SER A 204 13.97 -2.10 10.01
CA SER A 204 12.99 -1.23 9.35
C SER A 204 12.40 -0.21 10.32
N CYS A 205 11.40 0.56 9.88
CA CYS A 205 10.74 1.55 10.71
C CYS A 205 9.45 1.01 11.33
N SER A 206 9.12 1.57 12.49
CA SER A 206 7.86 1.42 13.18
C SER A 206 7.19 2.79 13.35
N TRP A 207 5.97 2.82 13.80
CA TRP A 207 5.19 4.05 13.89
C TRP A 207 4.24 4.08 15.08
N THR A 208 3.97 5.29 15.59
CA THR A 208 2.77 5.57 16.40
C THR A 208 1.93 6.63 15.70
N ILE A 209 0.63 6.42 15.64
CA ILE A 209 -0.31 7.31 14.94
C ILE A 209 -1.54 7.48 15.81
N HIS A 210 -1.93 8.75 16.08
CA HIS A 210 -3.20 9.05 16.71
C HIS A 210 -4.32 8.95 15.65
N LYS A 211 -5.42 8.26 15.98
CA LYS A 211 -6.55 8.06 15.07
C LYS A 211 -7.85 8.00 15.86
N GLY A 212 -8.66 9.05 15.76
CA GLY A 212 -9.89 9.17 16.54
C GLY A 212 -9.58 9.08 18.04
N ASN A 213 -10.22 8.12 18.70
CA ASN A 213 -9.99 7.82 20.12
C ASN A 213 -8.92 6.76 20.39
N TYR A 214 -8.09 6.48 19.40
CA TYR A 214 -7.07 5.44 19.50
C TYR A 214 -5.66 5.98 19.22
N VAL A 215 -4.68 5.24 19.72
CA VAL A 215 -3.29 5.29 19.27
C VAL A 215 -2.96 3.96 18.62
N ILE A 216 -2.44 4.02 17.41
CA ILE A 216 -1.91 2.85 16.72
C ILE A 216 -0.41 2.80 16.99
N PHE A 217 0.10 1.68 17.51
CA PHE A 217 1.51 1.32 17.42
C PHE A 217 1.67 0.20 16.41
N GLY A 218 2.61 0.34 15.49
CA GLY A 218 2.89 -0.68 14.50
C GLY A 218 4.32 -0.64 14.00
N GLY A 219 4.74 -1.71 13.33
CA GLY A 219 6.06 -1.82 12.75
C GLY A 219 6.14 -2.91 11.69
N ALA A 220 7.24 -2.95 10.96
CA ALA A 220 7.54 -3.99 9.98
C ALA A 220 8.71 -4.83 10.48
N PHE A 221 8.51 -6.14 10.56
CA PHE A 221 9.43 -7.10 11.15
C PHE A 221 9.75 -8.23 10.18
N ASP A 222 10.88 -8.89 10.38
CA ASP A 222 11.21 -10.11 9.63
C ASP A 222 10.11 -11.16 9.82
N LYS A 223 9.87 -12.00 8.82
CA LYS A 223 8.81 -13.02 8.88
C LYS A 223 9.02 -14.01 10.04
N GLN A 224 10.29 -14.33 10.33
CA GLN A 224 10.63 -15.19 11.47
C GLN A 224 10.68 -14.36 12.74
N GLY A 225 9.95 -14.81 13.79
CA GLY A 225 9.93 -14.13 15.08
C GLY A 225 9.29 -12.74 15.07
N CYS A 226 8.47 -12.41 14.05
CA CYS A 226 7.87 -11.09 13.90
C CYS A 226 7.04 -10.67 15.11
N ARG A 227 6.35 -11.59 15.75
CA ARG A 227 5.52 -11.29 16.93
C ARG A 227 6.38 -10.94 18.15
N GLU A 228 7.37 -11.76 18.43
CA GLU A 228 8.32 -11.53 19.52
C GLU A 228 9.07 -10.20 19.34
N ALA A 229 9.55 -9.94 18.13
CA ALA A 229 10.23 -8.69 17.79
C ALA A 229 9.31 -7.47 17.98
N PHE A 230 8.03 -7.60 17.61
CA PHE A 230 7.01 -6.55 17.79
C PHE A 230 6.77 -6.28 19.29
N ASP A 231 6.52 -7.33 20.09
CA ASP A 231 6.23 -7.20 21.52
C ASP A 231 7.45 -6.59 22.27
N LYS A 232 8.67 -7.06 21.96
CA LYS A 232 9.91 -6.50 22.50
C LYS A 232 10.11 -5.03 22.11
N GLN A 233 9.77 -4.65 20.88
CA GLN A 233 9.88 -3.26 20.47
C GLN A 233 8.88 -2.37 21.19
N ARG A 234 7.66 -2.86 21.41
CA ARG A 234 6.65 -2.14 22.19
C ARG A 234 7.15 -1.84 23.60
N GLU A 235 7.62 -2.86 24.32
CA GLU A 235 8.19 -2.69 25.68
C GLU A 235 9.34 -1.69 25.71
N ARG A 236 10.26 -1.76 24.74
CA ARG A 236 11.39 -0.83 24.66
C ARG A 236 10.96 0.60 24.37
N LEU A 237 9.91 0.78 23.55
CA LEU A 237 9.35 2.09 23.26
C LEU A 237 8.60 2.67 24.48
N GLU A 238 7.80 1.86 25.16
CA GLU A 238 7.13 2.24 26.40
C GLU A 238 8.13 2.70 27.47
N GLY A 239 9.22 1.95 27.66
CA GLY A 239 10.32 2.35 28.53
C GLY A 239 11.01 3.65 28.09
N PHE A 240 11.19 3.86 26.79
CA PHE A 240 11.77 5.09 26.26
C PHE A 240 10.86 6.32 26.49
N LEU A 241 9.55 6.15 26.29
CA LEU A 241 8.56 7.22 26.46
C LEU A 241 8.13 7.43 27.93
N SER A 242 8.53 6.54 28.84
CA SER A 242 8.03 6.48 30.21
C SER A 242 6.50 6.48 30.31
N ASN A 243 5.87 5.77 29.36
CA ASN A 243 4.41 5.68 29.22
C ASN A 243 4.02 4.32 28.64
N SER A 244 2.92 3.74 29.11
CA SER A 244 2.39 2.48 28.59
C SER A 244 1.23 2.73 27.65
N PHE A 245 1.15 1.91 26.59
CA PHE A 245 -0.01 1.90 25.69
C PHE A 245 -1.24 1.24 26.34
N GLY A 246 -1.03 0.33 27.32
CA GLY A 246 -2.11 -0.45 27.92
C GLY A 246 -2.48 -1.70 27.12
N GLU A 247 -3.73 -2.15 27.24
CA GLU A 247 -4.23 -3.32 26.54
C GLU A 247 -4.64 -2.97 25.08
N ALA A 248 -4.27 -3.87 24.16
CA ALA A 248 -4.63 -3.70 22.76
C ALA A 248 -6.09 -4.11 22.52
N VAL A 249 -6.89 -3.19 22.00
CA VAL A 249 -8.29 -3.46 21.60
C VAL A 249 -8.38 -4.18 20.26
N LYS A 250 -7.36 -4.06 19.42
CA LYS A 250 -7.28 -4.72 18.10
C LYS A 250 -5.84 -5.00 17.71
N THR A 251 -5.60 -6.16 17.11
CA THR A 251 -4.32 -6.51 16.49
C THR A 251 -4.53 -6.88 15.04
N GLU A 252 -3.71 -6.34 14.17
CA GLU A 252 -3.77 -6.57 12.73
C GLU A 252 -2.37 -6.87 12.18
N ALA A 253 -2.30 -7.70 11.14
CA ALA A 253 -1.04 -7.99 10.47
C ALA A 253 -1.24 -8.20 8.96
N CYS A 254 -0.24 -7.81 8.18
CA CYS A 254 -0.20 -8.09 6.74
C CYS A 254 1.24 -8.22 6.23
N LEU A 255 1.37 -8.85 5.07
CA LEU A 255 2.64 -8.81 4.33
C LEU A 255 2.84 -7.42 3.72
N VAL A 256 4.09 -6.95 3.73
CA VAL A 256 4.53 -5.74 3.05
C VAL A 256 5.83 -6.00 2.29
N SER A 257 5.90 -5.53 1.05
CA SER A 257 7.05 -5.75 0.17
C SER A 257 8.14 -4.70 0.38
N SER A 258 9.40 -5.10 0.29
CA SER A 258 10.55 -4.19 0.38
C SER A 258 11.48 -4.37 -0.83
N PRO A 259 11.16 -3.77 -1.99
CA PRO A 259 11.99 -3.89 -3.18
C PRO A 259 13.36 -3.26 -2.97
N ARG A 260 14.42 -3.97 -3.34
CA ARG A 260 15.82 -3.53 -3.16
C ARG A 260 16.51 -3.18 -4.47
N GLY A 261 15.96 -3.59 -5.61
CA GLY A 261 16.57 -3.39 -6.91
C GLY A 261 15.59 -3.39 -8.07
N PHE A 262 16.11 -3.06 -9.27
CA PHE A 262 15.28 -3.05 -10.48
C PHE A 262 14.68 -4.42 -10.83
N LYS A 263 15.31 -5.50 -10.41
CA LYS A 263 14.82 -6.88 -10.60
C LYS A 263 13.56 -7.18 -9.80
N ASP A 264 13.25 -6.38 -8.78
CA ASP A 264 12.05 -6.56 -7.96
C ASP A 264 10.80 -5.93 -8.60
N TYR A 265 11.00 -5.01 -9.57
CA TYR A 265 9.90 -4.38 -10.30
C TYR A 265 9.50 -5.24 -11.51
N ARG A 266 8.24 -5.64 -11.55
CA ARG A 266 7.63 -6.39 -12.66
C ARG A 266 6.41 -5.63 -13.17
N THR A 267 6.36 -5.31 -14.45
CA THR A 267 5.26 -4.55 -15.05
C THR A 267 4.27 -5.43 -15.81
N GLY A 268 4.75 -6.53 -16.38
CA GLY A 268 3.90 -7.45 -17.12
C GLY A 268 4.72 -8.40 -18.02
N LYS A 269 4.03 -9.41 -18.53
CA LYS A 269 4.47 -10.37 -19.54
C LYS A 269 3.23 -10.87 -20.28
N ASP A 270 3.32 -10.96 -21.62
CA ASP A 270 2.23 -11.38 -22.51
C ASP A 270 0.95 -10.56 -22.27
N ASN A 271 -0.16 -11.15 -21.90
CA ASN A 271 -1.43 -10.50 -21.57
C ASN A 271 -1.65 -10.36 -20.04
N VAL A 272 -0.58 -10.54 -19.22
CA VAL A 272 -0.62 -10.40 -17.76
C VAL A 272 0.17 -9.17 -17.30
N PHE A 273 -0.44 -8.30 -16.52
CA PHE A 273 0.13 -7.04 -16.02
C PHE A 273 0.12 -6.99 -14.50
N LEU A 274 1.02 -6.20 -13.91
CA LEU A 274 1.08 -5.99 -12.47
C LEU A 274 1.04 -4.50 -12.12
N LEU A 275 0.30 -4.16 -11.07
CA LEU A 275 0.11 -2.80 -10.53
C LEU A 275 0.53 -2.70 -9.06
N GLY A 276 0.80 -1.51 -8.61
CA GLY A 276 1.02 -1.19 -7.21
C GLY A 276 2.06 -2.09 -6.56
N GLU A 277 1.75 -2.59 -5.38
CA GLU A 277 2.69 -3.42 -4.61
C GLU A 277 2.90 -4.81 -5.23
N ALA A 278 1.95 -5.36 -5.97
CA ALA A 278 2.14 -6.58 -6.75
C ALA A 278 3.26 -6.41 -7.80
N ALA A 279 3.36 -5.22 -8.41
CA ALA A 279 4.47 -4.86 -9.31
C ALA A 279 5.78 -4.51 -8.58
N GLY A 280 5.76 -4.44 -7.23
CA GLY A 280 6.87 -3.95 -6.41
C GLY A 280 6.88 -2.41 -6.25
N PHE A 281 5.81 -1.70 -6.60
CA PHE A 281 5.76 -0.24 -6.55
C PHE A 281 5.37 0.27 -5.16
N ILE A 282 6.29 0.11 -4.23
CA ILE A 282 6.21 0.58 -2.85
C ILE A 282 7.57 1.12 -2.39
N SER A 283 7.57 2.09 -1.49
CA SER A 283 8.78 2.64 -0.88
C SER A 283 9.41 1.63 0.08
N ALA A 284 10.64 1.21 -0.17
CA ALA A 284 11.36 0.33 0.74
C ALA A 284 11.76 1.01 2.07
N SER A 285 11.76 2.36 2.13
CA SER A 285 12.20 3.12 3.32
C SER A 285 11.07 3.50 4.28
N SER A 286 9.82 3.52 3.82
CA SER A 286 8.68 4.02 4.60
C SER A 286 7.40 3.19 4.43
N PHE A 287 7.43 2.19 3.57
CA PHE A 287 6.26 1.39 3.16
C PHE A 287 5.08 2.22 2.61
N GLU A 288 5.33 3.49 2.26
CA GLU A 288 4.35 4.31 1.55
C GLU A 288 4.16 3.76 0.13
N GLY A 289 2.94 3.35 -0.21
CA GLY A 289 2.61 2.74 -1.49
C GLY A 289 1.46 3.41 -2.24
N LEU A 290 0.63 4.25 -1.58
CA LEU A 290 -0.60 4.80 -2.16
C LEU A 290 -0.35 5.61 -3.44
N SER A 291 0.62 6.53 -3.43
CA SER A 291 0.97 7.33 -4.61
C SER A 291 1.43 6.49 -5.79
N SER A 292 2.26 5.48 -5.52
CA SER A 292 2.77 4.57 -6.55
C SER A 292 1.69 3.63 -7.08
N ALA A 293 0.79 3.21 -6.21
CA ALA A 293 -0.36 2.37 -6.57
C ALA A 293 -1.28 3.10 -7.55
N MET A 294 -1.79 4.28 -7.16
CA MET A 294 -2.67 5.10 -8.01
C MET A 294 -1.99 5.48 -9.33
N LEU A 295 -0.74 5.96 -9.27
CA LEU A 295 -0.01 6.33 -10.48
C LEU A 295 0.20 5.14 -11.43
N SER A 296 0.52 3.96 -10.92
CA SER A 296 0.70 2.78 -11.76
C SER A 296 -0.60 2.34 -12.42
N GLY A 297 -1.74 2.47 -11.73
CA GLY A 297 -3.07 2.23 -12.29
C GLY A 297 -3.34 3.12 -13.51
N LYS A 298 -3.16 4.44 -13.35
CA LYS A 298 -3.31 5.41 -14.46
C LYS A 298 -2.39 5.10 -15.64
N LEU A 299 -1.09 4.86 -15.36
CA LEU A 299 -0.11 4.60 -16.43
C LEU A 299 -0.40 3.30 -17.22
N LEU A 300 -0.97 2.28 -16.59
CA LEU A 300 -1.41 1.09 -17.30
C LEU A 300 -2.67 1.35 -18.09
N ALA A 301 -3.66 2.08 -17.54
CA ALA A 301 -4.87 2.48 -18.27
C ALA A 301 -4.51 3.26 -19.55
N ASP A 302 -3.63 4.28 -19.44
CA ASP A 302 -3.12 5.03 -20.60
C ASP A 302 -2.45 4.11 -21.64
N SER A 303 -1.79 3.06 -21.18
CA SER A 303 -1.14 2.11 -22.10
C SER A 303 -2.13 1.20 -22.81
N PHE A 304 -3.25 0.84 -22.17
CA PHE A 304 -4.36 0.11 -22.80
C PHE A 304 -5.13 0.97 -23.80
N ILE A 305 -5.30 2.26 -23.51
CA ILE A 305 -6.00 3.21 -24.39
C ILE A 305 -5.19 3.43 -25.69
N GLU A 306 -3.87 3.53 -25.56
CA GLU A 306 -2.97 3.81 -26.69
C GLU A 306 -2.60 2.55 -27.51
N GLY A 307 -2.49 1.40 -26.84
CA GLY A 307 -1.96 0.17 -27.43
C GLY A 307 -3.03 -0.67 -28.13
N LYS A 308 -2.70 -1.22 -29.31
CA LYS A 308 -3.58 -2.13 -30.06
C LYS A 308 -3.34 -3.60 -29.71
N ALA A 309 -2.11 -3.96 -29.38
CA ALA A 309 -1.72 -5.32 -29.01
C ALA A 309 -1.06 -5.35 -27.62
N TYR A 310 -1.13 -6.47 -26.93
CA TYR A 310 -0.56 -6.61 -25.57
C TYR A 310 0.94 -6.29 -25.54
N LYS A 311 1.70 -6.62 -26.57
CA LYS A 311 3.12 -6.29 -26.70
C LYS A 311 3.38 -4.77 -26.69
N ASP A 312 2.50 -3.99 -27.33
CA ASP A 312 2.59 -2.53 -27.36
C ASP A 312 2.21 -1.94 -26.01
N ILE A 313 1.15 -2.46 -25.40
CA ILE A 313 0.72 -2.09 -24.04
C ILE A 313 1.86 -2.31 -23.05
N GLN A 314 2.51 -3.46 -23.07
CA GLN A 314 3.65 -3.76 -22.19
C GLN A 314 4.81 -2.78 -22.41
N LYS A 315 5.19 -2.54 -23.64
CA LYS A 315 6.27 -1.61 -24.00
C LYS A 315 5.96 -0.20 -23.52
N SER A 316 4.74 0.27 -23.77
CA SER A 316 4.25 1.58 -23.31
C SER A 316 4.27 1.68 -21.79
N TYR A 317 3.66 0.73 -21.10
CA TYR A 317 3.60 0.72 -19.63
C TYR A 317 4.99 0.64 -18.99
N ARG A 318 5.87 -0.20 -19.52
CA ARG A 318 7.27 -0.28 -19.07
C ARG A 318 8.01 1.05 -19.26
N LYS A 319 7.76 1.76 -20.37
CA LYS A 319 8.33 3.09 -20.64
C LYS A 319 7.78 4.13 -19.66
N LYS A 320 6.45 4.23 -19.54
CA LYS A 320 5.76 5.19 -18.67
C LYS A 320 6.14 5.04 -17.19
N THR A 321 6.36 3.81 -16.70
CA THR A 321 6.76 3.54 -15.32
C THR A 321 8.27 3.74 -15.03
N ARG A 322 9.08 4.18 -16.02
CA ARG A 322 10.54 4.34 -15.84
C ARG A 322 10.90 5.31 -14.71
N SER A 323 10.28 6.50 -14.69
CA SER A 323 10.50 7.51 -13.67
C SER A 323 10.05 7.05 -12.28
N LEU A 324 8.89 6.36 -12.20
CA LEU A 324 8.41 5.77 -10.95
C LEU A 324 9.41 4.75 -10.38
N ARG A 325 9.90 3.83 -11.21
CA ARG A 325 10.91 2.84 -10.80
C ARG A 325 12.22 3.48 -10.36
N ALA A 326 12.68 4.52 -11.05
CA ALA A 326 13.87 5.28 -10.66
C ALA A 326 13.67 5.96 -9.30
N LYS A 327 12.54 6.65 -9.09
CA LYS A 327 12.18 7.26 -7.80
C LYS A 327 12.15 6.23 -6.66
N LEU A 328 11.54 5.06 -6.87
CA LEU A 328 11.49 4.01 -5.87
C LEU A 328 12.87 3.41 -5.58
N ARG A 329 13.74 3.32 -6.59
CA ARG A 329 15.13 2.88 -6.40
C ARG A 329 15.90 3.87 -5.52
N THR A 330 15.71 5.18 -5.70
CA THR A 330 16.30 6.20 -4.83
C THR A 330 15.82 6.04 -3.38
N LYS A 331 14.52 5.76 -3.18
CA LYS A 331 13.98 5.45 -1.83
C LYS A 331 14.60 4.17 -1.22
N SER A 332 14.93 3.17 -2.04
CA SER A 332 15.68 1.98 -1.60
C SER A 332 17.09 2.32 -1.10
N ILE A 333 17.79 3.22 -1.79
CA ILE A 333 19.11 3.70 -1.37
C ILE A 333 18.97 4.50 -0.06
N LYS A 334 18.01 5.42 0.00
CA LYS A 334 17.71 6.20 1.22
C LYS A 334 17.46 5.29 2.43
N ARG A 335 16.80 4.14 2.25
CA ARG A 335 16.58 3.17 3.32
C ARG A 335 17.90 2.72 3.95
N ALA A 336 18.91 2.40 3.14
CA ALA A 336 20.20 1.95 3.66
C ALA A 336 20.82 2.96 4.64
N PHE A 337 20.68 4.26 4.35
CA PHE A 337 21.17 5.31 5.24
C PHE A 337 20.30 5.51 6.49
N LEU A 338 18.99 5.42 6.37
CA LEU A 338 18.07 5.63 7.50
C LEU A 338 18.04 4.44 8.46
N CYS A 339 18.17 3.21 7.95
CA CYS A 339 18.10 2.02 8.78
C CYS A 339 19.46 1.65 9.41
N THR A 340 20.57 2.23 8.94
CA THR A 340 21.88 2.04 9.57
C THR A 340 22.03 3.01 10.75
N PRO A 341 22.28 2.54 12.00
CA PRO A 341 22.32 3.38 13.19
C PRO A 341 23.33 4.53 13.10
N PHE A 342 24.51 4.29 12.54
CA PHE A 342 25.56 5.30 12.42
C PHE A 342 25.15 6.46 11.52
N THR A 343 24.71 6.17 10.29
CA THR A 343 24.29 7.22 9.34
C THR A 343 23.01 7.91 9.80
N ARG A 344 22.08 7.20 10.42
CA ARG A 344 20.87 7.77 11.02
C ARG A 344 21.22 8.77 12.12
N LYS A 345 22.20 8.45 12.99
CA LYS A 345 22.68 9.36 14.05
C LYS A 345 23.17 10.69 13.44
N ILE A 346 23.96 10.64 12.38
CA ILE A 346 24.47 11.83 11.67
C ILE A 346 23.30 12.65 11.13
N ILE A 347 22.36 12.00 10.42
CA ILE A 347 21.17 12.66 9.86
C ILE A 347 20.34 13.31 10.95
N MET A 348 20.11 12.64 12.08
CA MET A 348 19.31 13.20 13.17
C MET A 348 20.00 14.38 13.86
N LYS A 349 21.32 14.33 14.05
CA LYS A 349 22.10 15.41 14.67
C LYS A 349 22.32 16.61 13.75
N SER A 350 22.26 16.45 12.42
CA SER A 350 22.48 17.55 11.46
C SER A 350 21.45 18.69 11.60
N GLY A 351 20.27 18.41 12.16
CA GLY A 351 19.22 19.40 12.33
C GLY A 351 18.59 19.93 11.04
N ILE A 352 19.01 19.43 9.84
CA ILE A 352 18.50 19.90 8.55
C ILE A 352 16.99 19.69 8.45
N GLN A 353 16.22 20.75 8.17
CA GLN A 353 14.75 20.77 8.14
C GLN A 353 14.07 20.43 9.48
N SER A 354 14.80 20.47 10.61
CA SER A 354 14.20 20.23 11.91
C SER A 354 13.35 21.43 12.35
N ILE A 355 12.25 21.10 13.02
CA ILE A 355 11.45 22.05 13.79
C ILE A 355 11.65 21.78 15.28
N LYS A 356 11.55 22.80 16.09
CA LYS A 356 11.60 22.69 17.56
C LYS A 356 10.19 22.95 18.09
N PRO A 357 9.48 21.93 18.59
CA PRO A 357 8.19 22.18 19.25
C PRO A 357 8.38 23.08 20.46
N TYR A 358 7.47 24.00 20.68
CA TYR A 358 7.42 24.75 21.92
C TYR A 358 6.91 23.79 23.01
N THR A 359 7.80 23.32 23.87
CA THR A 359 7.39 22.55 25.05
C THR A 359 6.69 23.51 26.02
N LYS A 360 5.44 23.22 26.37
CA LYS A 360 4.85 23.86 27.56
C LYS A 360 5.72 23.46 28.77
N LYS A 361 6.31 24.45 29.42
CA LYS A 361 6.97 24.29 30.71
C LYS A 361 5.97 23.80 31.74
#